data_7e71535c32a98d5b4966d630a382183a
#
_entry.id   7e71535c32a98d5b4966d630a382183a
#
_cell.length_a   1.000
_cell.length_b   1.000
_cell.length_c   1.000
_cell.angle_alpha   90.00
_cell.angle_beta   90.00
_cell.angle_gamma   90.00
#
_symmetry.space_group_name_H-M   'P 1'
#
loop_
_entity.id
_entity.type
_entity.pdbx_description
1 polymer ?
#
loop_
_entity_poly.entity_id
_entity_poly.type
_entity_poly.pdbx_seq_one_letter_code
_entity_poly.pdbx_strand_id
1 'polypeptide(L)'
;MKNLFLIIPLLFFFNTEELKVISYNIRYNNPNDGINIWENRRSTIAQFLINENPDFAGLQEVKYSQLTFLTESLLNYSFIGVGRDDGKTKGEYSPIFFNTKKYKVLHNKTFWLSSSPEKVSVGWDASMERICTYGLFENLKSKEKIWVFNTHLDHLGVKARKNSTDLILKMINEIKTTSMPIILTGDFNLEDNNSSITKIQSQLTDVLLKINKSNNHYETYN
;
A
#
# COMPACT_ATOMS: atom_id res chain seq x y z
N MET A 1 -6.20 -60.97 -25.38
CA MET A 1 -5.24 -60.05 -24.76
C MET A 1 -5.98 -58.75 -24.40
N LYS A 2 -6.21 -58.45 -23.11
CA LYS A 2 -6.88 -57.23 -22.64
C LYS A 2 -5.82 -56.18 -22.36
N ASN A 3 -5.80 -55.09 -23.15
CA ASN A 3 -4.92 -53.94 -22.90
C ASN A 3 -5.47 -53.15 -21.73
N LEU A 4 -4.75 -53.13 -20.60
CA LEU A 4 -5.03 -52.31 -19.44
C LEU A 4 -4.37 -50.94 -19.67
N PHE A 5 -5.18 -49.90 -19.98
CA PHE A 5 -4.71 -48.52 -20.02
C PHE A 5 -4.63 -48.00 -18.57
N LEU A 6 -3.41 -47.81 -18.10
CA LEU A 6 -3.16 -47.15 -16.81
C LEU A 6 -3.27 -45.64 -17.02
N ILE A 7 -4.37 -45.04 -16.57
CA ILE A 7 -4.52 -43.58 -16.51
C ILE A 7 -3.85 -43.11 -15.21
N ILE A 8 -2.65 -42.48 -15.32
CA ILE A 8 -1.99 -41.81 -14.21
C ILE A 8 -2.62 -40.43 -14.11
N PRO A 9 -3.33 -40.09 -13.00
CA PRO A 9 -3.82 -38.74 -12.81
C PRO A 9 -2.63 -37.80 -12.59
N LEU A 10 -2.43 -36.85 -13.49
CA LEU A 10 -1.45 -35.80 -13.34
C LEU A 10 -1.98 -34.82 -12.29
N LEU A 11 -1.56 -34.98 -11.05
CA LEU A 11 -1.86 -34.06 -9.95
C LEU A 11 -1.07 -32.78 -10.20
N PHE A 12 -1.73 -31.75 -10.73
CA PHE A 12 -1.22 -30.38 -10.75
C PHE A 12 -1.30 -29.84 -9.32
N PHE A 13 -0.17 -29.81 -8.61
CA PHE A 13 -0.02 -29.02 -7.41
C PHE A 13 0.04 -27.56 -7.84
N PHE A 14 -1.06 -26.83 -7.74
CA PHE A 14 -1.05 -25.37 -7.79
C PHE A 14 -0.38 -24.90 -6.50
N ASN A 15 0.91 -24.62 -6.59
CA ASN A 15 1.64 -23.95 -5.52
C ASN A 15 1.23 -22.47 -5.59
N THR A 16 0.14 -22.11 -4.94
CA THR A 16 -0.26 -20.72 -4.76
C THR A 16 0.73 -20.10 -3.78
N GLU A 17 1.75 -19.42 -4.29
CA GLU A 17 2.63 -18.63 -3.41
C GLU A 17 1.76 -17.61 -2.67
N GLU A 18 1.85 -17.59 -1.35
CA GLU A 18 1.13 -16.66 -0.50
C GLU A 18 1.63 -15.25 -0.75
N LEU A 19 0.71 -14.29 -1.02
CA LEU A 19 1.04 -12.89 -1.22
C LEU A 19 1.08 -12.17 0.12
N LYS A 20 2.26 -11.68 0.51
CA LYS A 20 2.46 -10.97 1.77
C LYS A 20 2.50 -9.46 1.55
N VAL A 21 1.57 -8.75 2.17
CA VAL A 21 1.44 -7.28 2.06
C VAL A 21 1.44 -6.65 3.44
N ILE A 22 2.18 -5.56 3.59
CA ILE A 22 2.24 -4.76 4.81
C ILE A 22 1.69 -3.35 4.51
N SER A 23 0.85 -2.82 5.40
CA SER A 23 0.52 -1.40 5.50
C SER A 23 1.07 -0.89 6.83
N TYR A 24 1.93 0.14 6.80
CA TYR A 24 2.61 0.58 8.01
C TYR A 24 2.90 2.09 7.99
N ASN A 25 2.24 2.84 8.87
CA ASN A 25 2.61 4.22 9.17
C ASN A 25 3.87 4.18 10.05
N ILE A 26 5.02 4.57 9.49
CA ILE A 26 6.30 4.51 10.18
C ILE A 26 6.60 5.75 11.03
N ARG A 27 5.69 6.68 11.14
CA ARG A 27 5.86 7.98 11.78
C ARG A 27 7.02 8.79 11.15
N TYR A 28 6.75 9.98 10.68
CA TYR A 28 7.77 10.83 10.06
C TYR A 28 8.92 11.16 11.03
N ASN A 29 10.06 11.53 10.48
CA ASN A 29 11.21 11.98 11.26
C ASN A 29 10.90 13.32 11.91
N ASN A 30 10.47 13.28 13.17
CA ASN A 30 10.19 14.43 14.01
C ASN A 30 11.23 14.51 15.15
N PRO A 31 12.06 15.57 15.22
CA PRO A 31 13.08 15.69 16.25
C PRO A 31 12.51 15.85 17.66
N ASN A 32 11.21 16.15 17.79
CA ASN A 32 10.53 16.34 19.06
C ASN A 32 9.90 15.05 19.63
N ASP A 33 10.08 13.90 18.98
CA ASP A 33 9.52 12.63 19.44
C ASP A 33 10.29 11.98 20.61
N GLY A 34 11.20 12.70 21.26
CA GLY A 34 11.95 12.27 22.45
C GLY A 34 12.74 10.98 22.19
N ILE A 35 12.50 9.94 22.99
CA ILE A 35 13.18 8.64 22.80
C ILE A 35 12.73 7.92 21.53
N ASN A 36 11.62 8.32 20.93
CA ASN A 36 11.05 7.72 19.73
C ASN A 36 11.45 8.45 18.44
N ILE A 37 12.51 9.27 18.47
CA ILE A 37 13.06 9.89 17.27
C ILE A 37 13.44 8.83 16.22
N TRP A 38 13.48 9.22 14.95
CA TRP A 38 13.76 8.32 13.84
C TRP A 38 15.05 7.51 14.02
N GLU A 39 16.11 8.15 14.48
CA GLU A 39 17.44 7.56 14.70
C GLU A 39 17.38 6.32 15.59
N ASN A 40 16.50 6.34 16.59
CA ASN A 40 16.33 5.22 17.54
C ASN A 40 15.43 4.09 16.98
N ARG A 41 14.52 4.40 16.04
CA ARG A 41 13.55 3.45 15.48
C ARG A 41 13.98 2.83 14.15
N ARG A 42 14.80 3.53 13.37
CA ARG A 42 15.09 3.20 11.97
C ARG A 42 15.59 1.77 11.75
N SER A 43 16.51 1.30 12.61
CA SER A 43 17.08 -0.04 12.48
C SER A 43 16.04 -1.13 12.79
N THR A 44 15.18 -0.91 13.80
CA THR A 44 14.09 -1.83 14.15
C THR A 44 13.07 -1.92 13.02
N ILE A 45 12.70 -0.78 12.41
CA ILE A 45 11.76 -0.74 11.27
C ILE A 45 12.35 -1.46 10.06
N ALA A 46 13.62 -1.20 9.72
CA ALA A 46 14.28 -1.89 8.61
C ALA A 46 14.36 -3.40 8.87
N GLN A 47 14.76 -3.80 10.08
CA GLN A 47 14.85 -5.22 10.45
C GLN A 47 13.50 -5.92 10.44
N PHE A 48 12.43 -5.24 10.88
CA PHE A 48 11.07 -5.74 10.75
C PHE A 48 10.71 -6.05 9.30
N LEU A 49 10.94 -5.11 8.38
CA LEU A 49 10.66 -5.29 6.95
C LEU A 49 11.52 -6.40 6.33
N ILE A 50 12.79 -6.54 6.75
CA ILE A 50 13.68 -7.62 6.31
C ILE A 50 13.15 -8.98 6.79
N ASN A 51 12.79 -9.10 8.07
CA ASN A 51 12.33 -10.36 8.66
C ASN A 51 10.98 -10.79 8.09
N GLU A 52 10.06 -9.84 7.93
CA GLU A 52 8.74 -10.11 7.35
C GLU A 52 8.82 -10.44 5.87
N ASN A 53 9.85 -9.92 5.16
CA ASN A 53 10.09 -10.16 3.74
C ASN A 53 8.81 -10.07 2.88
N PRO A 54 8.06 -8.95 2.96
CA PRO A 54 6.80 -8.82 2.24
C PRO A 54 7.02 -8.73 0.72
N ASP A 55 5.99 -9.08 -0.03
CA ASP A 55 5.95 -8.83 -1.48
C ASP A 55 5.81 -7.34 -1.76
N PHE A 56 4.95 -6.68 -0.97
CA PHE A 56 4.70 -5.24 -1.03
C PHE A 56 4.60 -4.65 0.39
N ALA A 57 5.15 -3.46 0.58
CA ALA A 57 4.95 -2.66 1.79
C ALA A 57 4.52 -1.24 1.41
N GLY A 58 3.26 -0.90 1.71
CA GLY A 58 2.75 0.47 1.64
C GLY A 58 3.09 1.18 2.95
N LEU A 59 3.99 2.16 2.88
CA LEU A 59 4.42 2.92 4.05
C LEU A 59 3.79 4.31 4.04
N GLN A 60 3.54 4.89 5.22
CA GLN A 60 3.00 6.23 5.36
C GLN A 60 3.92 7.09 6.24
N GLU A 61 3.81 8.42 6.11
CA GLU A 61 4.62 9.43 6.78
C GLU A 61 6.12 9.40 6.46
N VAL A 62 6.49 8.86 5.32
CA VAL A 62 7.90 8.68 4.97
C VAL A 62 8.51 9.98 4.46
N LYS A 63 9.46 10.58 5.18
CA LYS A 63 10.28 11.69 4.69
C LYS A 63 11.43 11.18 3.82
N TYR A 64 11.99 12.06 2.99
CA TYR A 64 13.08 11.70 2.07
C TYR A 64 14.29 11.04 2.78
N SER A 65 14.69 11.54 3.96
CA SER A 65 15.78 10.94 4.74
C SER A 65 15.47 9.51 5.21
N GLN A 66 14.20 9.25 5.58
CA GLN A 66 13.74 7.91 5.97
C GLN A 66 13.70 6.98 4.76
N LEU A 67 13.22 7.50 3.63
CA LEU A 67 13.18 6.76 2.35
C LEU A 67 14.58 6.33 1.93
N THR A 68 15.56 7.24 1.97
CA THR A 68 16.98 6.95 1.65
C THR A 68 17.51 5.84 2.53
N PHE A 69 17.37 5.97 3.87
CA PHE A 69 17.82 4.95 4.80
C PHE A 69 17.19 3.58 4.53
N LEU A 70 15.87 3.53 4.29
CA LEU A 70 15.18 2.27 4.00
C LEU A 70 15.64 1.66 2.67
N THR A 71 15.86 2.48 1.66
CA THR A 71 16.36 2.00 0.35
C THR A 71 17.76 1.40 0.47
N GLU A 72 18.63 2.00 1.26
CA GLU A 72 20.00 1.49 1.53
C GLU A 72 19.97 0.21 2.38
N SER A 73 19.00 0.10 3.31
CA SER A 73 18.88 -1.06 4.21
C SER A 73 18.19 -2.26 3.58
N LEU A 74 17.26 -2.05 2.65
CA LEU A 74 16.41 -3.07 2.05
C LEU A 74 16.92 -3.47 0.65
N LEU A 75 18.07 -4.16 0.57
CA LEU A 75 18.80 -4.46 -0.66
C LEU A 75 18.01 -5.20 -1.76
N ASN A 76 16.97 -5.95 -1.37
CA ASN A 76 16.11 -6.69 -2.31
C ASN A 76 14.82 -5.94 -2.66
N TYR A 77 14.73 -4.66 -2.28
CA TYR A 77 13.54 -3.85 -2.52
C TYR A 77 13.88 -2.62 -3.35
N SER A 78 12.90 -2.20 -4.09
CA SER A 78 12.82 -0.87 -4.68
C SER A 78 11.49 -0.25 -4.28
N PHE A 79 11.28 1.03 -4.60
CA PHE A 79 10.03 1.71 -4.28
C PHE A 79 9.52 2.53 -5.47
N ILE A 80 8.23 2.87 -5.40
CA ILE A 80 7.59 3.89 -6.24
C ILE A 80 6.95 4.94 -5.34
N GLY A 81 6.81 6.15 -5.83
CA GLY A 81 6.20 7.29 -5.13
C GLY A 81 7.09 8.54 -5.16
N VAL A 82 6.49 9.67 -4.84
CA VAL A 82 7.13 10.99 -4.79
C VAL A 82 6.72 11.74 -3.52
N GLY A 83 7.46 12.77 -3.17
CA GLY A 83 7.12 13.68 -2.08
C GLY A 83 5.89 14.53 -2.42
N ARG A 84 4.98 14.67 -1.47
CA ARG A 84 3.67 15.30 -1.69
C ARG A 84 3.73 16.80 -1.95
N ASP A 85 4.77 17.51 -1.45
CA ASP A 85 4.83 18.97 -1.49
C ASP A 85 5.34 19.51 -2.82
N ASP A 86 6.08 18.71 -3.61
CA ASP A 86 6.65 19.16 -4.89
C ASP A 86 6.58 18.12 -6.03
N GLY A 87 6.03 16.95 -5.75
CA GLY A 87 6.02 15.84 -6.70
C GLY A 87 7.40 15.26 -6.97
N LYS A 88 8.38 15.51 -6.11
CA LYS A 88 9.77 15.05 -6.21
C LYS A 88 10.26 14.52 -4.87
N THR A 89 10.91 15.37 -4.07
CA THR A 89 11.59 14.95 -2.84
C THR A 89 11.07 15.63 -1.57
N LYS A 90 10.24 16.66 -1.67
CA LYS A 90 9.74 17.41 -0.52
C LYS A 90 8.42 16.84 0.02
N GLY A 91 8.25 16.98 1.33
CA GLY A 91 7.07 16.49 2.04
C GLY A 91 7.16 15.00 2.38
N GLU A 92 6.04 14.46 2.80
CA GLU A 92 5.90 13.04 3.08
C GLU A 92 5.55 12.29 1.81
N TYR A 93 6.05 11.07 1.73
CA TYR A 93 5.68 10.09 0.72
C TYR A 93 4.62 9.14 1.27
N SER A 94 3.86 8.55 0.37
CA SER A 94 3.12 7.31 0.58
C SER A 94 3.69 6.25 -0.37
N PRO A 95 4.94 5.80 -0.15
CA PRO A 95 5.62 4.94 -1.11
C PRO A 95 5.10 3.51 -1.03
N ILE A 96 5.30 2.77 -2.13
CA ILE A 96 5.12 1.32 -2.16
C ILE A 96 6.49 0.70 -2.39
N PHE A 97 7.03 0.04 -1.36
CA PHE A 97 8.19 -0.83 -1.51
C PHE A 97 7.74 -2.18 -2.05
N PHE A 98 8.52 -2.74 -2.97
CA PHE A 98 8.24 -4.03 -3.57
C PHE A 98 9.49 -4.89 -3.68
N ASN A 99 9.34 -6.20 -3.52
CA ASN A 99 10.43 -7.17 -3.60
C ASN A 99 10.88 -7.34 -5.06
N THR A 100 12.08 -6.86 -5.39
CA THR A 100 12.64 -6.88 -6.76
C THR A 100 13.06 -8.28 -7.23
N LYS A 101 13.16 -9.26 -6.31
CA LYS A 101 13.39 -10.67 -6.65
C LYS A 101 12.13 -11.35 -7.15
N LYS A 102 10.95 -10.79 -6.82
CA LYS A 102 9.66 -11.36 -7.19
C LYS A 102 8.89 -10.52 -8.21
N TYR A 103 9.06 -9.21 -8.19
CA TYR A 103 8.24 -8.29 -8.98
C TYR A 103 9.09 -7.26 -9.73
N LYS A 104 8.57 -6.84 -10.88
CA LYS A 104 9.00 -5.61 -11.58
C LYS A 104 7.81 -4.67 -11.73
N VAL A 105 8.06 -3.38 -11.70
CA VAL A 105 7.05 -2.35 -11.97
C VAL A 105 6.89 -2.17 -13.48
N LEU A 106 5.64 -2.19 -13.96
CA LEU A 106 5.29 -1.93 -15.36
C LEU A 106 4.79 -0.51 -15.59
N HIS A 107 4.06 0.03 -14.60
CA HIS A 107 3.52 1.38 -14.59
C HIS A 107 3.45 1.88 -13.16
N ASN A 108 3.67 3.18 -12.95
CA ASN A 108 3.43 3.80 -11.66
C ASN A 108 3.04 5.27 -11.82
N LYS A 109 2.29 5.77 -10.85
CA LYS A 109 1.90 7.17 -10.74
C LYS A 109 1.60 7.53 -9.29
N THR A 110 1.83 8.78 -8.94
CA THR A 110 1.30 9.42 -7.74
C THR A 110 0.36 10.53 -8.17
N PHE A 111 -0.80 10.66 -7.51
CA PHE A 111 -1.76 11.73 -7.75
C PHE A 111 -2.16 12.37 -6.43
N TRP A 112 -2.55 13.66 -6.51
CA TRP A 112 -2.97 14.42 -5.34
C TRP A 112 -4.45 14.20 -5.06
N LEU A 113 -4.76 14.04 -3.79
CA LEU A 113 -6.12 13.85 -3.31
C LEU A 113 -6.82 15.21 -3.20
N SER A 114 -7.16 15.74 -4.37
CA SER A 114 -7.78 17.06 -4.55
C SER A 114 -8.67 17.09 -5.79
N SER A 115 -9.29 18.23 -6.05
CA SER A 115 -10.00 18.49 -7.31
C SER A 115 -9.09 18.62 -8.54
N SER A 116 -7.77 18.68 -8.32
CA SER A 116 -6.73 18.76 -9.36
C SER A 116 -5.68 17.67 -9.17
N PRO A 117 -6.01 16.39 -9.35
CA PRO A 117 -5.15 15.27 -8.97
C PRO A 117 -3.81 15.19 -9.73
N GLU A 118 -3.70 15.86 -10.85
CA GLU A 118 -2.48 15.88 -11.68
C GLU A 118 -1.44 16.92 -11.24
N LYS A 119 -1.75 17.73 -10.22
CA LYS A 119 -0.89 18.81 -9.74
C LYS A 119 -0.73 18.73 -8.23
N VAL A 120 0.40 19.22 -7.74
CA VAL A 120 0.57 19.53 -6.32
C VAL A 120 -0.54 20.45 -5.87
N SER A 121 -1.37 19.97 -4.96
CA SER A 121 -2.55 20.72 -4.49
C SER A 121 -3.11 20.16 -3.20
N VAL A 122 -3.65 21.06 -2.36
CA VAL A 122 -4.43 20.72 -1.17
C VAL A 122 -5.88 20.46 -1.59
N GLY A 123 -6.46 19.38 -1.11
CA GLY A 123 -7.82 18.96 -1.47
C GLY A 123 -8.86 19.39 -0.44
N TRP A 124 -9.92 20.06 -0.92
CA TRP A 124 -11.12 20.43 -0.15
C TRP A 124 -10.79 21.15 1.17
N ASP A 125 -11.08 20.51 2.31
CA ASP A 125 -10.79 21.00 3.67
C ASP A 125 -9.58 20.30 4.31
N ALA A 126 -8.69 19.70 3.50
CA ALA A 126 -7.47 19.08 4.01
C ALA A 126 -6.54 20.10 4.64
N SER A 127 -5.81 19.69 5.66
CA SER A 127 -4.81 20.52 6.34
C SER A 127 -3.52 20.71 5.53
N MET A 128 -3.28 19.82 4.57
CA MET A 128 -2.07 19.78 3.74
C MET A 128 -2.30 18.92 2.51
N GLU A 129 -1.31 18.89 1.61
CA GLU A 129 -1.31 17.99 0.46
C GLU A 129 -1.41 16.53 0.92
N ARG A 130 -2.28 15.78 0.25
CA ARG A 130 -2.42 14.32 0.42
C ARG A 130 -2.32 13.65 -0.93
N ILE A 131 -1.70 12.50 -0.96
CA ILE A 131 -1.40 11.77 -2.18
C ILE A 131 -1.82 10.30 -2.08
N CYS A 132 -2.04 9.71 -3.25
CA CYS A 132 -2.11 8.28 -3.41
C CYS A 132 -1.10 7.85 -4.48
N THR A 133 -0.21 6.93 -4.13
CA THR A 133 0.72 6.28 -5.04
C THR A 133 0.14 4.95 -5.48
N TYR A 134 0.24 4.63 -6.78
CA TYR A 134 -0.15 3.32 -7.28
C TYR A 134 0.80 2.81 -8.36
N GLY A 135 0.84 1.50 -8.51
CA GLY A 135 1.63 0.85 -9.56
C GLY A 135 1.03 -0.45 -10.03
N LEU A 136 1.32 -0.78 -11.28
CA LEU A 136 1.11 -2.09 -11.87
C LEU A 136 2.40 -2.89 -11.79
N PHE A 137 2.34 -4.03 -11.15
CA PHE A 137 3.48 -4.92 -10.98
C PHE A 137 3.23 -6.25 -11.69
N GLU A 138 4.30 -6.85 -12.21
CA GLU A 138 4.29 -8.18 -12.80
C GLU A 138 5.17 -9.10 -11.98
N ASN A 139 4.63 -10.23 -11.56
CA ASN A 139 5.40 -11.30 -10.93
C ASN A 139 6.39 -11.88 -11.94
N LEU A 140 7.68 -11.94 -11.59
CA LEU A 140 8.74 -12.36 -12.50
C LEU A 140 8.63 -13.83 -12.90
N LYS A 141 8.01 -14.68 -12.06
CA LYS A 141 7.86 -16.12 -12.28
C LYS A 141 6.54 -16.46 -12.96
N SER A 142 5.40 -16.08 -12.36
CA SER A 142 4.07 -16.43 -12.89
C SER A 142 3.61 -15.51 -14.02
N LYS A 143 4.20 -14.33 -14.20
CA LYS A 143 3.78 -13.26 -15.14
C LYS A 143 2.42 -12.65 -14.82
N GLU A 144 1.82 -13.04 -13.72
CA GLU A 144 0.60 -12.42 -13.24
C GLU A 144 0.83 -10.96 -12.86
N LYS A 145 -0.19 -10.16 -13.06
CA LYS A 145 -0.13 -8.71 -12.81
C LYS A 145 -1.04 -8.34 -11.67
N ILE A 146 -0.60 -7.37 -10.87
CA ILE A 146 -1.33 -6.85 -9.72
C ILE A 146 -1.20 -5.33 -9.62
N TRP A 147 -2.31 -4.65 -9.32
CA TRP A 147 -2.31 -3.25 -8.96
C TRP A 147 -2.18 -3.09 -7.45
N VAL A 148 -1.27 -2.24 -7.02
CA VAL A 148 -1.10 -1.88 -5.61
C VAL A 148 -1.22 -0.38 -5.46
N PHE A 149 -2.04 0.05 -4.50
CA PHE A 149 -2.27 1.44 -4.10
C PHE A 149 -1.82 1.64 -2.66
N ASN A 150 -1.28 2.82 -2.37
CA ASN A 150 -0.97 3.24 -1.00
C ASN A 150 -1.28 4.72 -0.82
N THR A 151 -1.90 5.06 0.31
CA THR A 151 -2.33 6.41 0.62
C THR A 151 -2.16 6.76 2.09
N HIS A 152 -2.25 8.06 2.41
CA HIS A 152 -2.44 8.56 3.77
C HIS A 152 -3.45 9.70 3.70
N LEU A 153 -4.65 9.47 4.20
CA LEU A 153 -5.75 10.46 4.16
C LEU A 153 -5.51 11.58 5.17
N ASP A 154 -6.22 12.69 4.99
CA ASP A 154 -6.07 13.84 5.89
C ASP A 154 -6.65 13.53 7.28
N HIS A 155 -5.94 13.98 8.32
CA HIS A 155 -6.32 13.70 9.71
C HIS A 155 -7.38 14.69 10.25
N LEU A 156 -7.57 15.85 9.61
CA LEU A 156 -8.54 16.88 10.04
C LEU A 156 -9.75 16.97 9.11
N GLY A 157 -9.52 17.10 7.82
CA GLY A 157 -10.53 17.42 6.82
C GLY A 157 -11.54 16.28 6.58
N VAL A 158 -12.75 16.43 7.06
CA VAL A 158 -13.82 15.44 6.87
C VAL A 158 -14.24 15.29 5.42
N LYS A 159 -14.41 16.43 4.71
CA LYS A 159 -14.71 16.43 3.27
C LYS A 159 -13.54 15.89 2.47
N ALA A 160 -12.31 16.22 2.88
CA ALA A 160 -11.09 15.73 2.24
C ALA A 160 -11.03 14.20 2.31
N ARG A 161 -11.22 13.58 3.47
CA ARG A 161 -11.24 12.11 3.60
C ARG A 161 -12.31 11.46 2.73
N LYS A 162 -13.54 11.99 2.78
CA LYS A 162 -14.64 11.45 1.96
C LYS A 162 -14.33 11.53 0.47
N ASN A 163 -13.96 12.72 -0.01
CA ASN A 163 -13.74 12.95 -1.43
C ASN A 163 -12.46 12.27 -1.94
N SER A 164 -11.43 12.14 -1.08
CA SER A 164 -10.23 11.36 -1.38
C SER A 164 -10.55 9.89 -1.59
N THR A 165 -11.40 9.32 -0.72
CA THR A 165 -11.90 7.95 -0.88
C THR A 165 -12.64 7.79 -2.21
N ASP A 166 -13.54 8.72 -2.53
CA ASP A 166 -14.30 8.71 -3.78
C ASP A 166 -13.37 8.78 -5.00
N LEU A 167 -12.33 9.62 -4.94
CA LEU A 167 -11.34 9.77 -6.00
C LEU A 167 -10.48 8.49 -6.17
N ILE A 168 -10.01 7.89 -5.08
CA ILE A 168 -9.24 6.64 -5.12
C ILE A 168 -10.08 5.52 -5.73
N LEU A 169 -11.32 5.35 -5.31
CA LEU A 169 -12.22 4.33 -5.85
C LEU A 169 -12.55 4.59 -7.33
N LYS A 170 -12.70 5.85 -7.74
CA LYS A 170 -12.85 6.21 -9.15
C LYS A 170 -11.63 5.77 -9.96
N MET A 171 -10.40 6.10 -9.51
CA MET A 171 -9.16 5.71 -10.18
C MET A 171 -9.03 4.18 -10.26
N ILE A 172 -9.37 3.46 -9.18
CA ILE A 172 -9.41 1.99 -9.17
C ILE A 172 -10.36 1.46 -10.25
N ASN A 173 -11.57 2.02 -10.36
CA ASN A 173 -12.55 1.57 -11.33
C ASN A 173 -12.16 1.88 -12.78
N GLU A 174 -11.43 2.98 -13.03
CA GLU A 174 -10.94 3.34 -14.36
C GLU A 174 -9.87 2.34 -14.88
N ILE A 175 -9.03 1.79 -13.98
CA ILE A 175 -7.98 0.83 -14.34
C ILE A 175 -8.38 -0.63 -14.16
N LYS A 176 -9.51 -0.87 -13.48
CA LYS A 176 -9.96 -2.23 -13.13
C LYS A 176 -10.31 -3.01 -14.39
N THR A 177 -9.59 -4.10 -14.61
CA THR A 177 -9.98 -5.16 -15.53
C THR A 177 -10.45 -6.37 -14.73
N THR A 178 -11.27 -7.22 -15.33
CA THR A 178 -11.89 -8.37 -14.64
C THR A 178 -10.89 -9.40 -14.12
N SER A 179 -9.64 -9.37 -14.59
CA SER A 179 -8.64 -10.41 -14.34
C SER A 179 -7.48 -9.97 -13.42
N MET A 180 -7.32 -8.67 -13.13
CA MET A 180 -6.18 -8.20 -12.33
C MET A 180 -6.61 -7.88 -10.90
N PRO A 181 -5.99 -8.52 -9.88
CA PRO A 181 -6.23 -8.19 -8.49
C PRO A 181 -5.76 -6.77 -8.18
N ILE A 182 -6.43 -6.15 -7.20
CA ILE A 182 -6.13 -4.80 -6.71
C ILE A 182 -5.96 -4.86 -5.21
N ILE A 183 -4.88 -4.26 -4.71
CA ILE A 183 -4.62 -4.07 -3.29
C ILE A 183 -4.62 -2.57 -3.00
N LEU A 184 -5.29 -2.19 -1.93
CA LEU A 184 -5.27 -0.85 -1.37
C LEU A 184 -4.75 -0.93 0.07
N THR A 185 -3.62 -0.28 0.31
CA THR A 185 -3.04 -0.07 1.64
C THR A 185 -3.11 1.41 2.01
N GLY A 186 -3.03 1.72 3.29
CA GLY A 186 -2.97 3.13 3.70
C GLY A 186 -3.29 3.36 5.16
N ASP A 187 -3.01 4.57 5.60
CA ASP A 187 -3.56 5.16 6.81
C ASP A 187 -4.75 6.03 6.41
N PHE A 188 -5.96 5.55 6.67
CA PHE A 188 -7.19 6.23 6.26
C PHE A 188 -7.61 7.34 7.22
N ASN A 189 -7.04 7.42 8.43
CA ASN A 189 -7.46 8.36 9.48
C ASN A 189 -8.99 8.31 9.72
N LEU A 190 -9.56 7.11 9.66
CA LEU A 190 -10.99 6.82 9.78
C LEU A 190 -11.20 5.58 10.65
N GLU A 191 -12.25 5.61 11.44
CA GLU A 191 -12.75 4.45 12.17
C GLU A 191 -13.48 3.47 11.23
N ASP A 192 -13.52 2.19 11.59
CA ASP A 192 -14.11 1.11 10.80
C ASP A 192 -15.58 1.33 10.45
N ASN A 193 -16.33 2.02 11.33
CA ASN A 193 -17.75 2.34 11.14
C ASN A 193 -17.98 3.55 10.23
N ASN A 194 -16.95 4.21 9.73
CA ASN A 194 -17.08 5.38 8.87
C ASN A 194 -17.64 5.01 7.50
N SER A 195 -18.55 5.86 6.98
CA SER A 195 -19.19 5.63 5.67
C SER A 195 -18.21 5.52 4.50
N SER A 196 -17.04 6.15 4.58
CA SER A 196 -15.98 6.02 3.58
C SER A 196 -15.33 4.64 3.62
N ILE A 197 -15.12 4.07 4.82
CA ILE A 197 -14.63 2.69 4.97
C ILE A 197 -15.68 1.71 4.45
N THR A 198 -16.95 1.87 4.82
CA THR A 198 -18.06 1.06 4.28
C THR A 198 -18.08 1.11 2.74
N LYS A 199 -17.82 2.28 2.15
CA LYS A 199 -17.76 2.44 0.70
C LYS A 199 -16.58 1.69 0.08
N ILE A 200 -15.40 1.72 0.70
CA ILE A 200 -14.25 0.91 0.27
C ILE A 200 -14.62 -0.58 0.32
N GLN A 201 -15.18 -1.04 1.43
CA GLN A 201 -15.59 -2.43 1.66
C GLN A 201 -16.67 -2.93 0.68
N SER A 202 -17.46 -2.02 0.10
CA SER A 202 -18.44 -2.38 -0.96
C SER A 202 -17.78 -2.75 -2.29
N GLN A 203 -16.52 -2.40 -2.50
CA GLN A 203 -15.79 -2.62 -3.75
C GLN A 203 -14.54 -3.50 -3.60
N LEU A 204 -13.91 -3.45 -2.42
CA LEU A 204 -12.72 -4.21 -2.06
C LEU A 204 -12.99 -5.04 -0.80
N THR A 205 -12.41 -6.21 -0.74
CA THR A 205 -12.52 -7.05 0.45
C THR A 205 -11.61 -6.54 1.55
N ASP A 206 -12.17 -6.25 2.72
CA ASP A 206 -11.39 -6.02 3.93
C ASP A 206 -10.85 -7.36 4.44
N VAL A 207 -9.52 -7.49 4.41
CA VAL A 207 -8.83 -8.74 4.77
C VAL A 207 -8.93 -9.00 6.27
N LEU A 208 -8.88 -7.95 7.12
CA LEU A 208 -8.97 -8.10 8.57
C LEU A 208 -10.34 -8.63 8.99
N LEU A 209 -11.43 -8.13 8.39
CA LEU A 209 -12.76 -8.63 8.65
C LEU A 209 -12.97 -10.08 8.21
N LYS A 210 -12.27 -10.52 7.15
CA LYS A 210 -12.33 -11.92 6.72
C LYS A 210 -11.60 -12.88 7.63
N ILE A 211 -10.47 -12.47 8.20
CA ILE A 211 -9.64 -13.31 9.08
C ILE A 211 -10.27 -13.36 10.48
N ASN A 212 -10.78 -12.24 10.97
CA ASN A 212 -11.34 -12.10 12.32
C ASN A 212 -12.86 -12.32 12.32
N LYS A 213 -13.28 -13.56 12.18
CA LYS A 213 -14.65 -13.96 12.55
C LYS A 213 -14.90 -13.91 14.07
N SER A 214 -13.91 -13.60 14.89
CA SER A 214 -13.98 -13.40 16.33
C SER A 214 -13.78 -11.92 16.66
N ASN A 215 -14.73 -11.37 17.43
CA ASN A 215 -14.97 -9.99 17.86
C ASN A 215 -13.80 -9.20 18.51
N ASN A 216 -12.60 -9.25 17.99
CA ASN A 216 -11.50 -8.43 18.48
C ASN A 216 -11.28 -7.26 17.51
N HIS A 217 -11.75 -6.07 17.92
CA HIS A 217 -11.32 -4.82 17.31
C HIS A 217 -9.82 -4.67 17.54
N TYR A 218 -9.05 -4.67 16.48
CA TYR A 218 -7.65 -4.27 16.54
C TYR A 218 -7.60 -2.78 16.25
N GLU A 219 -7.49 -1.99 17.31
CA GLU A 219 -7.12 -0.59 17.17
C GLU A 219 -5.68 -0.54 16.65
N THR A 220 -5.49 0.10 15.51
CA THR A 220 -4.16 0.32 14.91
C THR A 220 -3.61 1.71 15.24
N TYR A 221 -4.39 2.51 15.98
CA TYR A 221 -4.06 3.87 16.40
C TYR A 221 -4.14 3.96 17.94
N ASN A 222 -3.06 4.43 18.58
CA ASN A 222 -2.96 4.78 20.00
C ASN A 222 -2.74 6.28 20.16
#